data_1c279fa778a6187af01b976adadeebf8
#
_entry.id   1c279fa778a6187af01b976adadeebf8
#
_cell.length_a   1.000
_cell.length_b   1.000
_cell.length_c   1.000
_cell.angle_alpha   90.00
_cell.angle_beta   90.00
_cell.angle_gamma   90.00
#
_symmetry.space_group_name_H-M   'P 1'
#
loop_
_entity.id
_entity.type
_entity.pdbx_description
1 polymer ?
#
loop_
_entity_poly.entity_id
_entity_poly.type
_entity_poly.pdbx_seq_one_letter_code
_entity_poly.pdbx_strand_id
1 'polypeptide(L)'
;MNDCLIIGYGPAGISAGIYLKRQGVHPTIIGKDLGALEGYDDKVENYYGLVEPIYGKDLIRNGVEQAKNLGIKVLTDSVISIKSVEKHFEVITQHHTYETKTILLATGKTRRTMKRAGFTQYRGKGISMCATCDGFFYRRKKVAIIGCGPYMLHELEYLKKMTKDITVFTDGNPLHEDVDVPVVYDKITKFSGTDRLTHIETLDQSYEVNGAFIALGIPSSVEFASQMGVIIEKNNLVVDANYMTNIPGMFAAGDVIGGKLQIAKAVYDGMNAADAIYNYLHPKKSLVAK
;
A
#
# COMPACT_ATOMS: atom_id res chain seq x y z
N MET A 1 -4.56 -9.10 -20.26
CA MET A 1 -3.42 -8.69 -19.42
C MET A 1 -3.16 -7.20 -19.66
N ASN A 2 -3.03 -6.40 -18.61
CA ASN A 2 -2.72 -4.97 -18.70
C ASN A 2 -1.23 -4.76 -19.03
N ASP A 3 -0.88 -3.65 -19.69
CA ASP A 3 0.53 -3.27 -19.85
C ASP A 3 1.11 -2.73 -18.54
N CYS A 4 0.35 -1.86 -17.88
CA CYS A 4 0.71 -1.29 -16.58
C CYS A 4 -0.50 -1.15 -15.68
N LEU A 5 -0.38 -1.61 -14.42
CA LEU A 5 -1.33 -1.34 -13.36
C LEU A 5 -0.73 -0.32 -12.39
N ILE A 6 -1.41 0.81 -12.24
CA ILE A 6 -1.01 1.90 -11.35
C ILE A 6 -1.86 1.80 -10.08
N ILE A 7 -1.20 1.67 -8.92
CA ILE A 7 -1.86 1.57 -7.62
C ILE A 7 -1.77 2.93 -6.92
N GLY A 8 -2.90 3.60 -6.85
CA GLY A 8 -3.06 4.96 -6.34
C GLY A 8 -3.35 5.98 -7.43
N TYR A 9 -4.44 6.75 -7.27
CA TYR A 9 -4.81 7.83 -8.18
C TYR A 9 -4.54 9.23 -7.58
N GLY A 10 -3.52 9.32 -6.73
CA GLY A 10 -2.91 10.59 -6.34
C GLY A 10 -2.14 11.25 -7.49
N PRO A 11 -1.51 12.43 -7.25
CA PRO A 11 -0.83 13.20 -8.30
C PRO A 11 0.20 12.38 -9.09
N ALA A 12 0.97 11.48 -8.44
CA ALA A 12 1.95 10.63 -9.10
C ALA A 12 1.29 9.61 -10.04
N GLY A 13 0.26 8.91 -9.56
CA GLY A 13 -0.40 7.86 -10.35
C GLY A 13 -1.16 8.43 -11.53
N ILE A 14 -1.88 9.54 -11.35
CA ILE A 14 -2.58 10.23 -12.44
C ILE A 14 -1.59 10.75 -13.48
N SER A 15 -0.52 11.43 -13.05
CA SER A 15 0.53 11.90 -13.94
C SER A 15 1.11 10.76 -14.77
N ALA A 16 1.53 9.68 -14.12
CA ALA A 16 2.06 8.51 -14.82
C ALA A 16 1.07 7.93 -15.83
N GLY A 17 -0.20 7.78 -15.45
CA GLY A 17 -1.25 7.28 -16.34
C GLY A 17 -1.43 8.14 -17.59
N ILE A 18 -1.43 9.46 -17.44
CA ILE A 18 -1.55 10.42 -18.54
C ILE A 18 -0.37 10.28 -19.51
N TYR A 19 0.88 10.24 -19.01
CA TYR A 19 2.07 10.13 -19.86
C TYR A 19 2.15 8.77 -20.55
N LEU A 20 1.89 7.66 -19.85
CA LEU A 20 1.82 6.32 -20.45
C LEU A 20 0.79 6.25 -21.57
N LYS A 21 -0.42 6.80 -21.35
CA LYS A 21 -1.47 6.83 -22.38
C LYS A 21 -1.03 7.60 -23.61
N ARG A 22 -0.34 8.73 -23.45
CA ARG A 22 0.19 9.53 -24.56
C ARG A 22 1.32 8.81 -25.33
N GLN A 23 2.00 7.89 -24.70
CA GLN A 23 3.05 7.03 -25.28
C GLN A 23 2.48 5.76 -25.93
N GLY A 24 1.15 5.58 -25.96
CA GLY A 24 0.50 4.41 -26.55
C GLY A 24 0.43 3.18 -25.64
N VAL A 25 0.81 3.32 -24.37
CA VAL A 25 0.60 2.28 -23.36
C VAL A 25 -0.83 2.37 -22.82
N HIS A 26 -1.42 1.24 -22.46
CA HIS A 26 -2.78 1.17 -21.92
C HIS A 26 -2.75 0.92 -20.40
N PRO A 27 -2.59 1.97 -19.56
CA PRO A 27 -2.58 1.82 -18.11
C PRO A 27 -4.00 1.64 -17.57
N THR A 28 -4.11 0.88 -16.47
CA THR A 28 -5.27 0.89 -15.59
C THR A 28 -4.85 1.45 -14.26
N ILE A 29 -5.60 2.42 -13.73
CA ILE A 29 -5.34 3.05 -12.42
C ILE A 29 -6.36 2.51 -11.43
N ILE A 30 -5.88 2.01 -10.29
CA ILE A 30 -6.72 1.53 -9.19
C ILE A 30 -6.40 2.35 -7.94
N GLY A 31 -7.42 2.91 -7.31
CA GLY A 31 -7.29 3.60 -6.04
C GLY A 31 -8.55 3.44 -5.20
N LYS A 32 -8.42 3.55 -3.89
CA LYS A 32 -9.53 3.39 -2.96
C LYS A 32 -10.19 4.72 -2.61
N ASP A 33 -9.38 5.71 -2.28
CA ASP A 33 -9.77 6.99 -1.71
C ASP A 33 -8.88 8.11 -2.26
N LEU A 34 -9.23 9.35 -1.97
CA LEU A 34 -8.49 10.52 -2.46
C LEU A 34 -7.11 10.73 -1.78
N GLY A 35 -6.70 9.77 -0.94
CA GLY A 35 -5.39 9.73 -0.30
C GLY A 35 -5.17 10.84 0.72
N ALA A 36 -3.90 11.24 0.90
CA ALA A 36 -3.51 12.21 1.93
C ALA A 36 -4.15 13.59 1.74
N LEU A 37 -4.54 13.95 0.52
CA LEU A 37 -5.15 15.24 0.22
C LEU A 37 -6.65 15.30 0.54
N GLU A 38 -7.30 14.16 0.82
CA GLU A 38 -8.72 14.13 1.22
C GLU A 38 -8.94 14.74 2.61
N GLY A 39 -8.03 14.46 3.53
CA GLY A 39 -8.06 14.97 4.92
C GLY A 39 -7.27 16.25 5.14
N TYR A 40 -6.94 16.97 4.06
CA TYR A 40 -6.25 18.26 4.14
C TYR A 40 -7.27 19.38 4.11
N ASP A 41 -7.44 20.06 5.25
CA ASP A 41 -8.48 21.07 5.43
C ASP A 41 -8.13 22.41 4.77
N ASP A 42 -6.83 22.70 4.57
CA ASP A 42 -6.38 23.91 3.90
C ASP A 42 -6.45 23.77 2.37
N LYS A 43 -6.52 24.91 1.68
CA LYS A 43 -6.45 24.94 0.24
C LYS A 43 -5.01 24.85 -0.26
N VAL A 44 -4.82 24.20 -1.38
CA VAL A 44 -3.54 24.15 -2.10
C VAL A 44 -3.36 25.44 -2.87
N GLU A 45 -2.28 26.16 -2.60
CA GLU A 45 -1.95 27.44 -3.24
C GLU A 45 -0.65 27.40 -4.05
N ASN A 46 0.22 26.44 -3.72
CA ASN A 46 1.59 26.36 -4.19
C ASN A 46 1.79 25.38 -5.35
N TYR A 47 0.73 25.06 -6.09
CA TYR A 47 0.83 24.20 -7.27
C TYR A 47 0.63 25.05 -8.53
N TYR A 48 1.61 24.99 -9.46
CA TYR A 48 1.60 25.78 -10.70
C TYR A 48 0.32 25.59 -11.52
N GLY A 49 -0.23 26.71 -12.00
CA GLY A 49 -1.42 26.73 -12.85
C GLY A 49 -2.75 26.87 -12.10
N LEU A 50 -2.72 26.96 -10.78
CA LEU A 50 -3.91 27.30 -10.00
C LEU A 50 -4.10 28.83 -10.00
N VAL A 51 -5.20 29.31 -10.59
CA VAL A 51 -5.60 30.74 -10.54
C VAL A 51 -6.13 31.07 -9.14
N GLU A 52 -6.93 30.16 -8.59
CA GLU A 52 -7.51 30.24 -7.25
C GLU A 52 -7.08 29.04 -6.42
N PRO A 53 -6.87 29.21 -5.10
CA PRO A 53 -6.60 28.10 -4.20
C PRO A 53 -7.70 27.04 -4.25
N ILE A 54 -7.32 25.76 -4.35
CA ILE A 54 -8.24 24.63 -4.50
C ILE A 54 -8.10 23.65 -3.33
N TYR A 55 -9.20 23.04 -2.89
CA TYR A 55 -9.10 21.94 -1.92
C TYR A 55 -8.41 20.73 -2.52
N GLY A 56 -7.55 20.07 -1.72
CA GLY A 56 -6.80 18.90 -2.16
C GLY A 56 -7.67 17.82 -2.77
N LYS A 57 -8.82 17.53 -2.16
CA LYS A 57 -9.82 16.57 -2.68
C LYS A 57 -10.33 16.91 -4.08
N ASP A 58 -10.53 18.21 -4.36
CA ASP A 58 -11.06 18.64 -5.66
C ASP A 58 -9.95 18.60 -6.73
N LEU A 59 -8.71 18.89 -6.35
CA LEU A 59 -7.56 18.71 -7.24
C LEU A 59 -7.42 17.25 -7.68
N ILE A 60 -7.58 16.29 -6.75
CA ILE A 60 -7.53 14.86 -7.09
C ILE A 60 -8.72 14.47 -7.99
N ARG A 61 -9.92 14.92 -7.70
CA ARG A 61 -11.11 14.67 -8.55
C ARG A 61 -10.90 15.18 -9.97
N ASN A 62 -10.38 16.38 -10.12
CA ASN A 62 -10.03 16.96 -11.43
C ASN A 62 -9.01 16.09 -12.17
N GLY A 63 -7.98 15.59 -11.48
CA GLY A 63 -7.00 14.69 -12.07
C GLY A 63 -7.60 13.35 -12.51
N VAL A 64 -8.48 12.75 -11.70
CA VAL A 64 -9.20 11.52 -12.05
C VAL A 64 -10.09 11.74 -13.27
N GLU A 65 -10.81 12.86 -13.34
CA GLU A 65 -11.65 13.19 -14.48
C GLU A 65 -10.81 13.43 -15.74
N GLN A 66 -9.69 14.16 -15.63
CA GLN A 66 -8.73 14.33 -16.70
C GLN A 66 -8.25 12.99 -17.26
N ALA A 67 -7.90 12.03 -16.40
CA ALA A 67 -7.46 10.69 -16.81
C ALA A 67 -8.58 9.95 -17.57
N LYS A 68 -9.81 9.99 -17.04
CA LYS A 68 -11.00 9.38 -17.69
C LYS A 68 -11.29 9.99 -19.06
N ASN A 69 -11.20 11.31 -19.19
CA ASN A 69 -11.42 12.04 -20.46
C ASN A 69 -10.36 11.67 -21.53
N LEU A 70 -9.17 11.25 -21.10
CA LEU A 70 -8.14 10.70 -21.99
C LEU A 70 -8.33 9.19 -22.29
N GLY A 71 -9.43 8.60 -21.83
CA GLY A 71 -9.75 7.18 -22.05
C GLY A 71 -8.88 6.24 -21.22
N ILE A 72 -8.39 6.69 -20.05
CA ILE A 72 -7.69 5.83 -19.09
C ILE A 72 -8.74 5.17 -18.20
N LYS A 73 -8.62 3.86 -18.00
CA LYS A 73 -9.47 3.12 -17.07
C LYS A 73 -9.05 3.45 -15.63
N VAL A 74 -9.93 4.14 -14.89
CA VAL A 74 -9.74 4.47 -13.47
C VAL A 74 -10.79 3.75 -12.67
N LEU A 75 -10.35 2.92 -11.72
CA LEU A 75 -11.20 2.07 -10.90
C LEU A 75 -11.09 2.46 -9.42
N THR A 76 -12.23 2.47 -8.76
CA THR A 76 -12.28 2.57 -7.29
C THR A 76 -12.34 1.17 -6.71
N ASP A 77 -11.21 0.67 -6.23
CA ASP A 77 -11.08 -0.65 -5.60
C ASP A 77 -9.87 -0.66 -4.66
N SER A 78 -9.82 -1.66 -3.79
CA SER A 78 -8.75 -1.82 -2.79
C SER A 78 -7.86 -2.98 -3.18
N VAL A 79 -6.58 -2.70 -3.46
CA VAL A 79 -5.59 -3.77 -3.65
C VAL A 79 -5.31 -4.44 -2.30
N ILE A 80 -5.38 -5.76 -2.27
CA ILE A 80 -5.18 -6.60 -1.09
C ILE A 80 -3.82 -7.27 -1.13
N SER A 81 -3.40 -7.77 -2.29
CA SER A 81 -2.16 -8.52 -2.45
C SER A 81 -1.61 -8.39 -3.85
N ILE A 82 -0.30 -8.55 -3.98
CA ILE A 82 0.42 -8.62 -5.24
C ILE A 82 1.27 -9.88 -5.23
N LYS A 83 1.26 -10.62 -6.33
CA LYS A 83 2.10 -11.80 -6.53
C LYS A 83 2.90 -11.67 -7.81
N SER A 84 4.15 -12.13 -7.80
CA SER A 84 4.92 -12.33 -9.02
C SER A 84 4.62 -13.71 -9.60
N VAL A 85 4.25 -13.77 -10.87
CA VAL A 85 3.92 -15.01 -11.57
C VAL A 85 4.74 -15.03 -12.87
N GLU A 86 5.83 -15.80 -12.88
CA GLU A 86 6.77 -15.88 -14.02
C GLU A 86 7.23 -14.50 -14.53
N LYS A 87 6.60 -13.98 -15.59
CA LYS A 87 6.97 -12.72 -16.27
C LYS A 87 5.94 -11.60 -16.09
N HIS A 88 4.99 -11.78 -15.21
CA HIS A 88 3.93 -10.79 -14.95
C HIS A 88 3.56 -10.75 -13.47
N PHE A 89 2.66 -9.85 -13.12
CA PHE A 89 2.12 -9.72 -11.78
C PHE A 89 0.64 -10.04 -11.77
N GLU A 90 0.22 -10.75 -10.72
CA GLU A 90 -1.18 -10.89 -10.35
C GLU A 90 -1.48 -9.91 -9.21
N VAL A 91 -2.43 -9.03 -9.42
CA VAL A 91 -2.87 -8.03 -8.44
C VAL A 91 -4.28 -8.39 -7.99
N ILE A 92 -4.41 -8.79 -6.74
CA ILE A 92 -5.67 -9.16 -6.11
C ILE A 92 -6.26 -7.92 -5.44
N THR A 93 -7.46 -7.54 -5.83
CA THR A 93 -8.24 -6.47 -5.20
C THR A 93 -9.36 -7.06 -4.36
N GLN A 94 -10.13 -6.21 -3.70
CA GLN A 94 -11.29 -6.64 -2.92
C GLN A 94 -12.35 -7.36 -3.78
N HIS A 95 -12.49 -6.98 -5.05
CA HIS A 95 -13.55 -7.47 -5.91
C HIS A 95 -13.06 -8.27 -7.13
N HIS A 96 -11.80 -8.11 -7.53
CA HIS A 96 -11.28 -8.68 -8.76
C HIS A 96 -9.80 -9.07 -8.66
N THR A 97 -9.35 -9.87 -9.62
CA THR A 97 -7.93 -10.15 -9.86
C THR A 97 -7.53 -9.61 -11.22
N TYR A 98 -6.39 -8.96 -11.29
CA TYR A 98 -5.85 -8.37 -12.52
C TYR A 98 -4.46 -8.91 -12.79
N GLU A 99 -4.21 -9.23 -14.07
CA GLU A 99 -2.86 -9.53 -14.55
C GLU A 99 -2.26 -8.32 -15.24
N THR A 100 -0.97 -8.05 -14.99
CA THR A 100 -0.26 -6.92 -15.57
C THR A 100 1.22 -7.21 -15.79
N LYS A 101 1.80 -6.66 -16.85
CA LYS A 101 3.24 -6.76 -17.14
C LYS A 101 4.10 -5.93 -16.19
N THR A 102 3.60 -4.76 -15.79
CA THR A 102 4.30 -3.83 -14.91
C THR A 102 3.37 -3.26 -13.86
N ILE A 103 3.94 -2.85 -12.72
CA ILE A 103 3.22 -2.18 -11.62
C ILE A 103 3.90 -0.85 -11.32
N LEU A 104 3.09 0.19 -11.10
CA LEU A 104 3.53 1.42 -10.47
C LEU A 104 2.88 1.58 -9.09
N LEU A 105 3.67 1.59 -8.03
CA LEU A 105 3.25 1.89 -6.68
C LEU A 105 3.24 3.42 -6.47
N ALA A 106 2.04 4.03 -6.41
CA ALA A 106 1.83 5.47 -6.30
C ALA A 106 0.84 5.84 -5.18
N THR A 107 0.79 5.04 -4.11
CA THR A 107 -0.21 5.19 -3.02
C THR A 107 0.13 6.29 -2.02
N GLY A 108 1.22 7.02 -2.24
CA GLY A 108 1.67 8.05 -1.31
C GLY A 108 2.16 7.48 0.02
N LYS A 109 2.12 8.28 1.08
CA LYS A 109 2.42 7.86 2.44
C LYS A 109 1.15 7.72 3.25
N THR A 110 0.82 6.51 3.62
CA THR A 110 -0.29 6.25 4.55
C THR A 110 0.19 6.50 5.98
N ARG A 111 -0.42 7.46 6.67
CA ARG A 111 -0.19 7.70 8.09
C ARG A 111 -1.07 6.79 8.95
N ARG A 112 -0.98 5.46 8.75
CA ARG A 112 -1.73 4.53 9.60
C ARG A 112 -0.96 4.26 10.87
N THR A 113 -1.39 4.88 11.94
CA THR A 113 -0.95 4.57 13.31
C THR A 113 -2.21 4.30 14.13
N MET A 114 -2.20 3.24 14.92
CA MET A 114 -3.21 3.13 15.97
C MET A 114 -2.90 4.18 17.05
N LYS A 115 -3.85 5.07 17.29
CA LYS A 115 -3.74 6.01 18.40
C LYS A 115 -4.09 5.29 19.71
N ARG A 116 -3.26 4.35 20.13
CA ARG A 116 -3.40 3.59 21.37
C ARG A 116 -2.10 3.67 22.15
N ALA A 117 -2.21 3.70 23.49
CA ALA A 117 -1.06 3.69 24.39
C ALA A 117 -0.17 2.47 24.08
N GLY A 118 1.14 2.64 24.05
CA GLY A 118 2.12 1.59 23.79
C GLY A 118 2.32 1.21 22.31
N PHE A 119 1.44 1.61 21.39
CA PHE A 119 1.57 1.22 19.98
C PHE A 119 2.92 1.60 19.39
N THR A 120 3.30 2.87 19.50
CA THR A 120 4.58 3.35 18.96
C THR A 120 5.79 2.74 19.70
N GLN A 121 5.66 2.53 21.00
CA GLN A 121 6.71 1.94 21.85
C GLN A 121 7.07 0.52 21.43
N TYR A 122 6.07 -0.30 21.12
CA TYR A 122 6.27 -1.73 20.81
C TYR A 122 6.30 -2.01 19.30
N ARG A 123 6.19 -1.02 18.44
CA ARG A 123 6.38 -1.18 16.99
C ARG A 123 7.81 -1.65 16.70
N GLY A 124 7.94 -2.80 16.02
CA GLY A 124 9.21 -3.51 15.83
C GLY A 124 9.72 -4.25 17.08
N LYS A 125 9.00 -4.14 18.21
CA LYS A 125 9.31 -4.85 19.46
C LYS A 125 8.13 -5.73 19.91
N GLY A 126 7.53 -6.44 18.96
CA GLY A 126 6.36 -7.29 19.18
C GLY A 126 5.13 -6.83 18.40
N ILE A 127 5.02 -5.58 17.98
CA ILE A 127 4.02 -5.12 17.01
C ILE A 127 4.66 -5.10 15.62
N SER A 128 4.07 -5.86 14.68
CA SER A 128 4.46 -5.94 13.27
C SER A 128 3.36 -5.39 12.38
N MET A 129 3.75 -4.83 11.22
CA MET A 129 2.86 -4.36 10.17
C MET A 129 2.79 -5.33 8.98
N CYS A 130 3.48 -6.48 9.04
CA CYS A 130 3.60 -7.40 7.92
C CYS A 130 3.75 -8.84 8.43
N ALA A 131 2.71 -9.66 8.28
CA ALA A 131 2.76 -11.06 8.68
C ALA A 131 3.72 -11.89 7.82
N THR A 132 3.79 -11.61 6.53
CA THR A 132 4.70 -12.29 5.61
C THR A 132 6.17 -12.03 5.94
N CYS A 133 6.50 -10.82 6.44
CA CYS A 133 7.88 -10.46 6.80
C CYS A 133 8.31 -11.07 8.13
N ASP A 134 7.46 -10.94 9.14
CA ASP A 134 7.84 -11.22 10.53
C ASP A 134 7.21 -12.50 11.10
N GLY A 135 6.21 -13.08 10.42
CA GLY A 135 5.45 -14.22 10.92
C GLY A 135 6.33 -15.42 11.27
N PHE A 136 7.44 -15.61 10.55
CA PHE A 136 8.40 -16.70 10.83
C PHE A 136 8.97 -16.64 12.27
N PHE A 137 9.22 -15.45 12.82
CA PHE A 137 9.74 -15.28 14.19
C PHE A 137 8.72 -15.66 15.27
N TYR A 138 7.45 -15.84 14.88
CA TYR A 138 6.33 -16.18 15.76
C TYR A 138 5.81 -17.60 15.57
N ARG A 139 6.60 -18.49 14.95
CA ARG A 139 6.23 -19.91 14.82
C ARG A 139 5.95 -20.52 16.18
N ARG A 140 4.78 -21.19 16.28
CA ARG A 140 4.30 -21.87 17.51
C ARG A 140 4.16 -20.92 18.72
N LYS A 141 4.02 -19.63 18.49
CA LYS A 141 3.81 -18.62 19.54
C LYS A 141 2.38 -18.11 19.47
N LYS A 142 1.91 -17.56 20.60
CA LYS A 142 0.62 -16.90 20.72
C LYS A 142 0.69 -15.52 20.06
N VAL A 143 -0.12 -15.29 19.04
CA VAL A 143 -0.14 -14.02 18.31
C VAL A 143 -1.54 -13.44 18.21
N ALA A 144 -1.61 -12.12 18.18
CA ALA A 144 -2.79 -11.40 17.82
C ALA A 144 -2.70 -10.91 16.36
N ILE A 145 -3.83 -10.89 15.65
CA ILE A 145 -3.99 -10.14 14.43
C ILE A 145 -5.08 -9.09 14.63
N ILE A 146 -4.79 -7.84 14.28
CA ILE A 146 -5.68 -6.71 14.55
C ILE A 146 -6.24 -6.19 13.24
N GLY A 147 -7.54 -6.32 13.05
CA GLY A 147 -8.26 -5.95 11.83
C GLY A 147 -9.58 -6.69 11.71
N CYS A 148 -10.36 -6.35 10.70
CA CYS A 148 -11.71 -6.91 10.51
C CYS A 148 -12.10 -7.10 9.04
N GLY A 149 -11.26 -6.69 8.09
CA GLY A 149 -11.57 -6.67 6.65
C GLY A 149 -10.76 -7.68 5.83
N PRO A 150 -10.89 -7.64 4.50
CA PRO A 150 -10.24 -8.59 3.57
C PRO A 150 -8.71 -8.66 3.73
N TYR A 151 -8.07 -7.55 4.07
CA TYR A 151 -6.62 -7.56 4.32
C TYR A 151 -6.29 -8.39 5.57
N MET A 152 -7.07 -8.28 6.64
CA MET A 152 -6.87 -9.11 7.84
C MET A 152 -7.04 -10.59 7.51
N LEU A 153 -8.05 -10.96 6.74
CA LEU A 153 -8.27 -12.35 6.31
C LEU A 153 -7.07 -12.89 5.51
N HIS A 154 -6.52 -12.10 4.59
CA HIS A 154 -5.33 -12.48 3.84
C HIS A 154 -4.11 -12.72 4.73
N GLU A 155 -3.83 -11.82 5.67
CA GLU A 155 -2.71 -11.94 6.61
C GLU A 155 -2.92 -13.12 7.61
N LEU A 156 -4.18 -13.37 8.02
CA LEU A 156 -4.57 -14.48 8.89
C LEU A 156 -4.22 -15.83 8.23
N GLU A 157 -4.56 -16.03 6.96
CA GLU A 157 -4.24 -17.25 6.22
C GLU A 157 -2.72 -17.51 6.14
N TYR A 158 -1.93 -16.46 6.10
CA TYR A 158 -0.48 -16.59 6.17
C TYR A 158 -0.02 -16.99 7.57
N LEU A 159 -0.54 -16.34 8.62
CA LEU A 159 -0.18 -16.64 10.02
C LEU A 159 -0.57 -18.06 10.44
N LYS A 160 -1.69 -18.60 9.95
CA LYS A 160 -2.12 -19.99 10.19
C LYS A 160 -1.06 -21.03 9.78
N LYS A 161 -0.21 -20.73 8.81
CA LYS A 161 0.92 -21.57 8.40
C LYS A 161 2.08 -21.54 9.40
N MET A 162 2.15 -20.52 10.27
CA MET A 162 3.22 -20.29 11.23
C MET A 162 2.85 -20.76 12.64
N THR A 163 1.62 -20.50 13.08
CA THR A 163 1.14 -20.86 14.41
C THR A 163 -0.34 -21.22 14.39
N LYS A 164 -0.77 -22.02 15.37
CA LYS A 164 -2.20 -22.32 15.60
C LYS A 164 -2.81 -21.46 16.70
N ASP A 165 -2.00 -20.75 17.47
CA ASP A 165 -2.44 -19.92 18.58
C ASP A 165 -2.58 -18.46 18.11
N ILE A 166 -3.67 -18.20 17.43
CA ILE A 166 -3.98 -16.88 16.84
C ILE A 166 -5.31 -16.38 17.40
N THR A 167 -5.35 -15.12 17.81
CA THR A 167 -6.59 -14.43 18.20
C THR A 167 -6.77 -13.18 17.30
N VAL A 168 -7.94 -13.04 16.72
CA VAL A 168 -8.33 -11.85 15.97
C VAL A 168 -8.87 -10.79 16.92
N PHE A 169 -8.41 -9.55 16.79
CA PHE A 169 -8.93 -8.39 17.50
C PHE A 169 -9.54 -7.42 16.47
N THR A 170 -10.82 -7.15 16.57
CA THR A 170 -11.52 -6.29 15.60
C THR A 170 -11.51 -4.81 15.98
N ASP A 171 -11.04 -4.48 17.18
CA ASP A 171 -11.03 -3.12 17.76
C ASP A 171 -12.41 -2.44 17.70
N GLY A 172 -13.46 -3.18 18.01
CA GLY A 172 -14.83 -2.68 18.08
C GLY A 172 -15.58 -2.66 16.73
N ASN A 173 -15.04 -3.28 15.69
CA ASN A 173 -15.68 -3.34 14.37
C ASN A 173 -16.27 -4.72 14.09
N PRO A 174 -17.31 -4.84 13.25
CA PRO A 174 -17.81 -6.14 12.79
C PRO A 174 -16.79 -6.78 11.85
N LEU A 175 -16.70 -8.10 11.88
CA LEU A 175 -15.93 -8.87 10.90
C LEU A 175 -16.57 -8.77 9.51
N HIS A 176 -15.75 -8.75 8.48
CA HIS A 176 -16.18 -8.84 7.09
C HIS A 176 -16.71 -10.24 6.73
N GLU A 177 -16.04 -11.25 7.25
CA GLU A 177 -16.38 -12.68 7.12
C GLU A 177 -16.00 -13.41 8.40
N ASP A 178 -16.73 -14.50 8.71
CA ASP A 178 -16.44 -15.36 9.85
C ASP A 178 -15.09 -16.04 9.71
N VAL A 179 -14.42 -16.25 10.85
CA VAL A 179 -13.10 -16.90 10.91
C VAL A 179 -13.14 -18.08 11.90
N ASP A 180 -12.28 -19.05 11.67
CA ASP A 180 -12.18 -20.30 12.46
C ASP A 180 -11.16 -20.19 13.63
N VAL A 181 -10.89 -18.99 14.10
CA VAL A 181 -10.01 -18.69 15.23
C VAL A 181 -10.74 -17.79 16.25
N PRO A 182 -10.32 -17.75 17.52
CA PRO A 182 -10.92 -16.87 18.51
C PRO A 182 -10.96 -15.41 18.09
N VAL A 183 -12.07 -14.73 18.38
CA VAL A 183 -12.27 -13.32 18.03
C VAL A 183 -12.60 -12.50 19.27
N VAL A 184 -11.93 -11.38 19.44
CA VAL A 184 -12.17 -10.35 20.46
C VAL A 184 -12.72 -9.12 19.75
N TYR A 185 -13.97 -8.76 20.06
CA TYR A 185 -14.65 -7.60 19.47
C TYR A 185 -14.38 -6.30 20.21
N ASP A 186 -13.88 -6.38 21.45
CA ASP A 186 -13.68 -5.22 22.30
C ASP A 186 -12.64 -4.24 21.71
N LYS A 187 -12.83 -2.96 22.04
CA LYS A 187 -11.84 -1.92 21.67
C LYS A 187 -10.55 -2.12 22.44
N ILE A 188 -9.45 -2.12 21.72
CA ILE A 188 -8.11 -2.12 22.31
C ILE A 188 -7.88 -0.76 22.96
N THR A 189 -7.47 -0.76 24.21
CA THR A 189 -7.15 0.47 24.97
C THR A 189 -5.65 0.71 25.01
N LYS A 190 -4.85 -0.37 25.12
CA LYS A 190 -3.40 -0.25 25.34
C LYS A 190 -2.66 -1.50 24.87
N PHE A 191 -1.41 -1.29 24.49
CA PHE A 191 -0.40 -2.33 24.31
C PHE A 191 0.60 -2.21 25.47
N SER A 192 0.94 -3.32 26.12
CA SER A 192 1.81 -3.30 27.31
C SER A 192 2.85 -4.43 27.30
N GLY A 193 3.90 -4.24 28.09
CA GLY A 193 5.03 -5.12 28.24
C GLY A 193 6.20 -4.42 28.90
N THR A 194 7.36 -5.06 28.94
CA THR A 194 8.61 -4.45 29.39
C THR A 194 9.44 -3.98 28.20
N ASP A 195 10.40 -4.77 27.76
CA ASP A 195 11.24 -4.46 26.59
C ASP A 195 10.55 -4.71 25.26
N ARG A 196 9.53 -5.55 25.27
CA ARG A 196 8.72 -5.92 24.12
C ARG A 196 7.25 -6.13 24.51
N LEU A 197 6.37 -6.16 23.50
CA LEU A 197 4.96 -6.46 23.70
C LEU A 197 4.77 -7.81 24.38
N THR A 198 3.94 -7.83 25.42
CA THR A 198 3.49 -9.05 26.10
C THR A 198 1.97 -9.13 26.25
N HIS A 199 1.25 -7.99 26.21
CA HIS A 199 -0.19 -7.96 26.41
C HIS A 199 -0.89 -6.94 25.51
N ILE A 200 -2.11 -7.28 25.15
CA ILE A 200 -3.09 -6.36 24.55
C ILE A 200 -4.21 -6.20 25.58
N GLU A 201 -4.51 -4.96 25.92
CA GLU A 201 -5.52 -4.62 26.92
C GLU A 201 -6.77 -4.06 26.21
N THR A 202 -7.95 -4.54 26.62
CA THR A 202 -9.25 -3.95 26.33
C THR A 202 -9.79 -3.25 27.58
N LEU A 203 -11.03 -2.82 27.61
CA LEU A 203 -11.63 -2.24 28.82
C LEU A 203 -11.74 -3.27 29.94
N ASP A 204 -12.09 -4.52 29.58
CA ASP A 204 -12.50 -5.53 30.55
C ASP A 204 -11.43 -6.62 30.77
N GLN A 205 -10.50 -6.80 29.85
CA GLN A 205 -9.56 -7.92 29.87
C GLN A 205 -8.17 -7.55 29.35
N SER A 206 -7.17 -8.35 29.81
CA SER A 206 -5.80 -8.32 29.33
C SER A 206 -5.47 -9.65 28.69
N TYR A 207 -4.97 -9.61 27.47
CA TYR A 207 -4.66 -10.78 26.65
C TYR A 207 -3.15 -10.91 26.49
N GLU A 208 -2.61 -12.00 26.98
CA GLU A 208 -1.18 -12.32 26.78
C GLU A 208 -0.90 -12.66 25.32
N VAL A 209 0.14 -12.08 24.75
CA VAL A 209 0.59 -12.33 23.38
C VAL A 209 2.11 -12.28 23.28
N ASN A 210 2.69 -13.04 22.35
CA ASN A 210 4.09 -12.90 22.00
C ASN A 210 4.31 -11.88 20.88
N GLY A 211 3.27 -11.55 20.13
CA GLY A 211 3.30 -10.53 19.09
C GLY A 211 1.91 -10.16 18.57
N ALA A 212 1.82 -8.99 17.94
CA ALA A 212 0.61 -8.48 17.32
C ALA A 212 0.88 -8.02 15.89
N PHE A 213 0.05 -8.46 14.95
CA PHE A 213 0.13 -8.11 13.55
C PHE A 213 -0.99 -7.13 13.21
N ILE A 214 -0.64 -5.99 12.65
CA ILE A 214 -1.60 -4.93 12.34
C ILE A 214 -2.06 -5.07 10.89
N ALA A 215 -3.31 -5.44 10.71
CA ALA A 215 -3.95 -5.67 9.41
C ALA A 215 -5.22 -4.81 9.26
N LEU A 216 -5.10 -3.52 9.60
CA LEU A 216 -6.20 -2.57 9.57
C LEU A 216 -6.43 -2.04 8.15
N GLY A 217 -7.67 -2.09 7.71
CA GLY A 217 -8.13 -1.51 6.45
C GLY A 217 -7.54 -2.19 5.22
N ILE A 218 -6.69 -1.51 4.44
CA ILE A 218 -5.98 -2.06 3.27
C ILE A 218 -4.48 -1.85 3.42
N PRO A 219 -3.66 -2.71 2.81
CA PRO A 219 -2.21 -2.56 2.86
C PRO A 219 -1.75 -1.27 2.16
N SER A 220 -0.65 -0.72 2.65
CA SER A 220 0.06 0.39 2.00
C SER A 220 1.03 -0.14 0.95
N SER A 221 1.57 0.76 0.10
CA SER A 221 2.66 0.37 -0.83
C SER A 221 3.86 -0.23 -0.11
N VAL A 222 4.18 0.24 1.10
CA VAL A 222 5.29 -0.30 1.89
C VAL A 222 5.01 -1.75 2.29
N GLU A 223 3.76 -2.07 2.65
CA GLU A 223 3.36 -3.44 3.00
C GLU A 223 3.37 -4.35 1.77
N PHE A 224 2.83 -3.93 0.62
CA PHE A 224 2.94 -4.68 -0.64
C PHE A 224 4.41 -4.91 -1.05
N ALA A 225 5.20 -3.85 -1.01
CA ALA A 225 6.60 -3.88 -1.35
C ALA A 225 7.37 -4.85 -0.45
N SER A 226 7.09 -4.83 0.86
CA SER A 226 7.69 -5.74 1.83
C SER A 226 7.37 -7.20 1.53
N GLN A 227 6.10 -7.52 1.23
CA GLN A 227 5.66 -8.86 0.85
C GLN A 227 6.36 -9.38 -0.41
N MET A 228 6.67 -8.47 -1.34
CA MET A 228 7.36 -8.77 -2.59
C MET A 228 8.90 -8.78 -2.48
N GLY A 229 9.46 -8.45 -1.31
CA GLY A 229 10.90 -8.36 -1.11
C GLY A 229 11.54 -7.08 -1.70
N VAL A 230 10.74 -6.01 -1.85
CA VAL A 230 11.28 -4.69 -2.25
C VAL A 230 12.10 -4.10 -1.10
N ILE A 231 13.23 -3.51 -1.43
CA ILE A 231 14.10 -2.83 -0.44
C ILE A 231 13.40 -1.58 0.08
N ILE A 232 13.34 -1.46 1.41
CA ILE A 232 12.72 -0.35 2.11
C ILE A 232 13.75 0.29 3.03
N GLU A 233 13.93 1.61 2.93
CA GLU A 233 14.79 2.40 3.81
C GLU A 233 14.02 3.57 4.41
N LYS A 234 14.08 3.72 5.73
CA LYS A 234 13.41 4.81 6.46
C LYS A 234 11.93 4.99 6.08
N ASN A 235 11.23 3.87 5.88
CA ASN A 235 9.83 3.83 5.46
C ASN A 235 9.56 4.42 4.05
N ASN A 236 10.56 4.35 3.16
CA ASN A 236 10.45 4.68 1.75
C ASN A 236 10.85 3.47 0.91
N LEU A 237 10.20 3.30 -0.23
CA LEU A 237 10.62 2.31 -1.22
C LEU A 237 11.90 2.81 -1.89
N VAL A 238 12.91 1.94 -1.97
CA VAL A 238 14.15 2.25 -2.70
C VAL A 238 13.92 1.98 -4.18
N VAL A 239 14.23 2.97 -5.00
CA VAL A 239 14.18 2.89 -6.46
C VAL A 239 15.51 3.33 -7.05
N ASP A 240 15.81 2.85 -8.26
CA ASP A 240 16.93 3.31 -9.05
C ASP A 240 16.64 4.68 -9.72
N ALA A 241 17.56 5.14 -10.56
CA ALA A 241 17.39 6.39 -11.32
C ALA A 241 16.23 6.34 -12.34
N ASN A 242 15.71 5.15 -12.63
CA ASN A 242 14.59 4.91 -13.52
C ASN A 242 13.29 4.60 -12.74
N TYR A 243 13.21 4.97 -11.47
CA TYR A 243 12.03 4.69 -10.62
C TYR A 243 11.69 3.21 -10.46
N MET A 244 12.56 2.27 -10.90
CA MET A 244 12.34 0.84 -10.74
C MET A 244 12.88 0.38 -9.38
N THR A 245 12.12 -0.48 -8.72
CA THR A 245 12.56 -1.14 -7.48
C THR A 245 13.56 -2.24 -7.82
N ASN A 246 14.07 -2.95 -6.81
CA ASN A 246 14.88 -4.16 -7.02
C ASN A 246 14.08 -5.33 -7.64
N ILE A 247 12.75 -5.20 -7.80
CA ILE A 247 11.91 -6.19 -8.47
C ILE A 247 11.69 -5.74 -9.92
N PRO A 248 12.16 -6.48 -10.92
CA PRO A 248 11.99 -6.12 -12.33
C PRO A 248 10.52 -5.95 -12.72
N GLY A 249 10.19 -4.82 -13.36
CA GLY A 249 8.83 -4.48 -13.75
C GLY A 249 7.98 -3.84 -12.66
N MET A 250 8.50 -3.70 -11.43
CA MET A 250 7.84 -3.00 -10.34
C MET A 250 8.50 -1.63 -10.11
N PHE A 251 7.72 -0.58 -10.26
CA PHE A 251 8.12 0.83 -10.15
C PHE A 251 7.45 1.50 -8.97
N ALA A 252 8.02 2.61 -8.49
CA ALA A 252 7.38 3.42 -7.45
C ALA A 252 7.62 4.91 -7.71
N ALA A 253 6.62 5.75 -7.37
CA ALA A 253 6.68 7.19 -7.59
C ALA A 253 5.86 7.97 -6.56
N GLY A 254 6.22 9.23 -6.35
CA GLY A 254 5.57 10.13 -5.40
C GLY A 254 6.09 9.96 -3.98
N ASP A 255 5.24 10.25 -2.99
CA ASP A 255 5.67 10.29 -1.58
C ASP A 255 6.18 8.94 -1.05
N VAL A 256 5.78 7.84 -1.66
CA VAL A 256 6.19 6.49 -1.25
C VAL A 256 7.70 6.25 -1.37
N ILE A 257 8.37 6.94 -2.29
CA ILE A 257 9.83 6.90 -2.45
C ILE A 257 10.55 7.98 -1.63
N GLY A 258 9.83 8.78 -0.84
CA GLY A 258 10.40 9.83 0.00
C GLY A 258 10.75 11.11 -0.73
N GLY A 259 11.75 11.83 -0.22
CA GLY A 259 12.13 13.16 -0.72
C GLY A 259 11.17 14.25 -0.27
N LYS A 260 11.03 15.31 -1.08
CA LYS A 260 10.14 16.44 -0.78
C LYS A 260 8.67 16.03 -0.99
N LEU A 261 7.88 16.05 0.07
CA LEU A 261 6.46 15.69 0.04
C LEU A 261 5.63 16.86 -0.53
N GLN A 262 5.58 16.97 -1.85
CA GLN A 262 4.91 18.04 -2.58
C GLN A 262 4.20 17.50 -3.81
N ILE A 263 3.05 18.09 -4.15
CA ILE A 263 2.27 17.73 -5.34
C ILE A 263 3.11 17.82 -6.61
N ALA A 264 3.86 18.92 -6.78
CA ALA A 264 4.72 19.12 -7.95
C ALA A 264 5.78 18.01 -8.09
N LYS A 265 6.40 17.57 -6.97
CA LYS A 265 7.36 16.45 -6.99
C LYS A 265 6.66 15.14 -7.35
N ALA A 266 5.49 14.87 -6.78
CA ALA A 266 4.74 13.66 -7.08
C ALA A 266 4.32 13.60 -8.57
N VAL A 267 3.90 14.72 -9.17
CA VAL A 267 3.61 14.82 -10.61
C VAL A 267 4.85 14.56 -11.45
N TYR A 268 5.98 15.17 -11.08
CA TYR A 268 7.27 14.95 -11.73
C TYR A 268 7.72 13.49 -11.68
N ASP A 269 7.66 12.86 -10.52
CA ASP A 269 8.00 11.46 -10.36
C ASP A 269 7.12 10.56 -11.24
N GLY A 270 5.82 10.82 -11.25
CA GLY A 270 4.87 10.05 -12.06
C GLY A 270 5.18 10.13 -13.56
N MET A 271 5.53 11.32 -14.05
CA MET A 271 5.95 11.52 -15.44
C MET A 271 7.21 10.69 -15.76
N ASN A 272 8.26 10.78 -14.94
CA ASN A 272 9.51 10.05 -15.19
C ASN A 272 9.35 8.53 -15.03
N ALA A 273 8.55 8.09 -14.07
CA ALA A 273 8.21 6.67 -13.93
C ALA A 273 7.47 6.14 -15.17
N ALA A 274 6.62 6.95 -15.81
CA ALA A 274 5.96 6.59 -17.06
C ALA A 274 6.98 6.35 -18.18
N ASP A 275 7.97 7.24 -18.35
CA ASP A 275 9.03 7.08 -19.34
C ASP A 275 9.85 5.79 -19.07
N ALA A 276 10.15 5.52 -17.81
CA ALA A 276 10.88 4.32 -17.43
C ALA A 276 10.06 3.04 -17.70
N ILE A 277 8.76 3.02 -17.38
CA ILE A 277 7.86 1.91 -17.66
C ILE A 277 7.74 1.69 -19.18
N TYR A 278 7.59 2.76 -19.96
CA TYR A 278 7.55 2.68 -21.42
C TYR A 278 8.81 2.02 -21.98
N ASN A 279 9.99 2.47 -21.53
CA ASN A 279 11.27 1.90 -21.97
C ASN A 279 11.44 0.42 -21.55
N TYR A 280 10.93 0.04 -20.37
CA TYR A 280 10.93 -1.34 -19.90
C TYR A 280 10.03 -2.24 -20.76
N LEU A 281 8.86 -1.76 -21.14
CA LEU A 281 7.93 -2.50 -22.01
C LEU A 281 8.41 -2.57 -23.47
N HIS A 282 9.22 -1.60 -23.91
CA HIS A 282 9.73 -1.48 -25.27
C HIS A 282 11.27 -1.38 -25.28
N PRO A 283 11.98 -2.44 -24.84
CA PRO A 283 13.43 -2.42 -24.81
C PRO A 283 13.99 -2.18 -26.23
N LYS A 284 14.83 -1.16 -26.36
CA LYS A 284 15.55 -0.94 -27.63
C LYS A 284 16.30 -2.23 -27.96
N LYS A 285 16.05 -2.82 -29.14
CA LYS A 285 16.87 -3.91 -29.63
C LYS A 285 18.32 -3.40 -29.63
N SER A 286 19.20 -4.02 -28.85
CA SER A 286 20.62 -3.74 -28.92
C SER A 286 21.05 -3.93 -30.39
N LEU A 287 21.45 -2.87 -31.05
CA LEU A 287 22.21 -2.96 -32.27
C LEU A 287 23.54 -3.61 -31.86
N VAL A 288 23.56 -4.94 -31.84
CA VAL A 288 24.83 -5.67 -31.82
C VAL A 288 25.50 -5.29 -33.14
N ALA A 289 26.48 -4.40 -33.07
CA ALA A 289 27.36 -4.12 -34.19
C ALA A 289 27.98 -5.45 -34.60
N LYS A 290 27.69 -5.85 -35.85
CA LYS A 290 28.38 -6.95 -36.50
C LYS A 290 29.83 -6.52 -36.80
#